data_8c5c950a34e3117ddca79d0e11409fda
#
_entry.id   8c5c950a34e3117ddca79d0e11409fda
#
_cell.length_a   1.000
_cell.length_b   1.000
_cell.length_c   1.000
_cell.angle_alpha   90.00
_cell.angle_beta   90.00
_cell.angle_gamma   90.00
#
_symmetry.space_group_name_H-M   'P 1'
#
loop_
_entity.id
_entity.type
_entity.pdbx_description
1 polymer ?
#
loop_
_entity_poly.entity_id
_entity_poly.type
_entity_poly.pdbx_seq_one_letter_code
_entity_poly.pdbx_strand_id
1 'polypeptide(L)'
;MAEIYLIDDDNLVNYLNREMIQSIAPQSQILTFESAPKALGSLRDKVDLGEFSFPQLIFLDINMPFMDGWEFLVQYAQFPASFRLKTKIFLLSSSIDKHDLDRASANPYVFDYLIKPLNDEQLEGIGLSV
;
A
#
# COMPACT_ATOMS: atom_id res chain seq x y z
N MET A 1 -13.58 -9.08 -6.43
CA MET A 1 -12.88 -9.16 -5.13
C MET A 1 -11.60 -8.33 -5.22
N ALA A 2 -11.44 -7.38 -4.31
CA ALA A 2 -10.24 -6.54 -4.30
C ALA A 2 -9.09 -7.25 -3.59
N GLU A 3 -7.90 -7.17 -4.16
CA GLU A 3 -6.68 -7.59 -3.47
C GLU A 3 -5.98 -6.35 -2.92
N ILE A 4 -5.59 -6.41 -1.66
CA ILE A 4 -5.02 -5.28 -0.94
C ILE A 4 -3.73 -5.72 -0.25
N TYR A 5 -2.67 -4.93 -0.42
CA TYR A 5 -1.42 -5.12 0.31
C TYR A 5 -1.32 -4.12 1.45
N LEU A 6 -0.94 -4.61 2.62
CA LEU A 6 -0.57 -3.78 3.77
C LEU A 6 0.91 -3.99 4.04
N ILE A 7 1.69 -2.93 3.93
CA ILE A 7 3.14 -2.98 4.08
C ILE A 7 3.55 -2.08 5.23
N ASP A 8 3.91 -2.67 6.36
CA ASP A 8 4.31 -1.96 7.57
C ASP A 8 5.19 -2.88 8.40
N ASP A 9 6.29 -2.39 8.95
CA ASP A 9 7.18 -3.19 9.77
C ASP A 9 6.60 -3.51 11.15
N ASP A 10 5.53 -2.84 11.55
CA ASP A 10 4.82 -3.09 12.80
C ASP A 10 3.65 -4.04 12.55
N ASN A 11 3.78 -5.27 13.05
CA ASN A 11 2.77 -6.31 12.87
C ASN A 11 1.43 -5.95 13.52
N LEU A 12 1.47 -5.20 14.62
CA LEU A 12 0.24 -4.76 15.28
C LEU A 12 -0.51 -3.78 14.39
N VAL A 13 0.19 -2.85 13.76
CA VAL A 13 -0.42 -1.90 12.82
C VAL A 13 -1.05 -2.64 11.65
N ASN A 14 -0.33 -3.60 11.08
CA ASN A 14 -0.87 -4.44 9.99
C ASN A 14 -2.15 -5.17 10.44
N TYR A 15 -2.13 -5.72 11.64
CA TYR A 15 -3.29 -6.42 12.19
C TYR A 15 -4.50 -5.49 12.33
N LEU A 16 -4.29 -4.32 12.93
CA LEU A 16 -5.36 -3.35 13.15
C LEU A 16 -5.93 -2.82 11.84
N ASN A 17 -5.06 -2.51 10.89
CA ASN A 17 -5.48 -2.03 9.58
C ASN A 17 -6.26 -3.11 8.83
N ARG A 18 -5.80 -4.36 8.91
CA ARG A 18 -6.50 -5.49 8.31
C ARG A 18 -7.90 -5.65 8.87
N GLU A 19 -8.03 -5.60 10.20
CA GLU A 19 -9.33 -5.72 10.85
C GLU A 19 -10.27 -4.60 10.42
N MET A 20 -9.75 -3.38 10.33
CA MET A 20 -10.53 -2.24 9.89
C MET A 20 -11.04 -2.42 8.47
N ILE A 21 -10.17 -2.83 7.57
CA ILE A 21 -10.54 -3.03 6.16
C ILE A 21 -11.55 -4.16 6.03
N GLN A 22 -11.35 -5.27 6.74
CA GLN A 22 -12.26 -6.40 6.68
C GLN A 22 -13.65 -6.07 7.21
N SER A 23 -13.74 -5.16 8.18
CA SER A 23 -15.03 -4.73 8.70
C SER A 23 -15.85 -3.95 7.68
N ILE A 24 -15.18 -3.25 6.78
CA ILE A 24 -15.81 -2.41 5.75
C ILE A 24 -15.97 -3.16 4.44
N ALA A 25 -14.97 -3.94 4.06
CA ALA A 25 -14.93 -4.67 2.80
C ALA A 25 -14.57 -6.14 3.04
N PRO A 26 -15.51 -6.93 3.61
CA PRO A 26 -15.23 -8.30 4.06
C PRO A 26 -14.85 -9.27 2.95
N GLN A 27 -15.10 -8.91 1.69
CA GLN A 27 -14.75 -9.77 0.57
C GLN A 27 -13.37 -9.48 -0.01
N SER A 28 -12.67 -8.48 0.54
CA SER A 28 -11.32 -8.16 0.10
C SER A 28 -10.33 -9.22 0.54
N GLN A 29 -9.36 -9.50 -0.34
CA GLN A 29 -8.24 -10.36 -0.02
C GLN A 29 -7.08 -9.49 0.43
N ILE A 30 -6.69 -9.62 1.69
CA ILE A 30 -5.68 -8.76 2.30
C ILE A 30 -4.42 -9.57 2.58
N LEU A 31 -3.28 -9.07 2.08
CA LEU A 31 -1.97 -9.64 2.33
C LEU A 31 -1.13 -8.62 3.09
N THR A 32 -0.52 -9.07 4.17
CA THR A 32 0.33 -8.20 5.00
C THR A 32 1.80 -8.53 4.82
N PHE A 33 2.64 -7.51 4.82
CA PHE A 33 4.08 -7.65 4.67
C PHE A 33 4.79 -6.82 5.72
N GLU A 34 5.80 -7.39 6.35
CA GLU A 34 6.57 -6.73 7.40
C GLU A 34 7.72 -5.89 6.86
N SER A 35 7.99 -5.98 5.56
CA SER A 35 9.08 -5.24 4.94
C SER A 35 8.81 -4.96 3.47
N ALA A 36 9.43 -3.90 2.96
CA ALA A 36 9.34 -3.55 1.54
C ALA A 36 9.91 -4.64 0.63
N PRO A 37 11.08 -5.25 0.94
CA PRO A 37 11.59 -6.33 0.09
C PRO A 37 10.66 -7.52 -0.05
N LYS A 38 9.96 -7.91 1.01
CA LYS A 38 9.00 -9.02 0.96
C LYS A 38 7.83 -8.68 0.05
N ALA A 39 7.31 -7.47 0.15
CA ALA A 39 6.21 -7.02 -0.71
C ALA A 39 6.65 -6.95 -2.18
N LEU A 40 7.84 -6.43 -2.44
CA LEU A 40 8.40 -6.40 -3.79
C LEU A 40 8.58 -7.80 -4.36
N GLY A 41 9.02 -8.74 -3.54
CA GLY A 41 9.13 -10.14 -3.94
C GLY A 41 7.80 -10.73 -4.37
N SER A 42 6.74 -10.44 -3.64
CA SER A 42 5.39 -10.88 -3.99
C SER A 42 4.94 -10.28 -5.33
N LEU A 43 5.20 -9.01 -5.57
CA LEU A 43 4.87 -8.36 -6.83
C LEU A 43 5.69 -8.95 -7.98
N ARG A 44 6.98 -9.23 -7.75
CA ARG A 44 7.84 -9.83 -8.77
C ARG A 44 7.36 -11.23 -9.15
N ASP A 45 6.90 -12.00 -8.17
CA ASP A 45 6.32 -13.32 -8.43
C ASP A 45 5.11 -13.22 -9.35
N LYS A 46 4.26 -12.22 -9.17
CA LYS A 46 3.11 -12.00 -10.05
C LYS A 46 3.55 -11.76 -11.50
N VAL A 47 4.58 -10.97 -11.69
CA VAL A 47 5.13 -10.71 -13.03
C VAL A 47 5.68 -11.99 -13.63
N ASP A 48 6.49 -12.73 -12.86
CA ASP A 48 7.16 -13.95 -13.33
C ASP A 48 6.15 -15.06 -13.65
N LEU A 49 5.06 -15.15 -12.90
CA LEU A 49 4.01 -16.14 -13.14
C LEU A 49 3.04 -15.72 -14.24
N GLY A 50 3.19 -14.52 -14.77
CA GLY A 50 2.30 -14.02 -15.82
C GLY A 50 0.90 -13.66 -15.35
N GLU A 51 0.75 -13.31 -14.09
CA GLU A 51 -0.54 -12.82 -13.58
C GLU A 51 -0.83 -11.46 -14.21
N PHE A 52 -2.13 -11.14 -14.35
CA PHE A 52 -2.53 -9.99 -15.16
C PHE A 52 -2.43 -8.64 -14.46
N SER A 53 -2.43 -8.63 -13.12
CA SER A 53 -2.45 -7.37 -12.40
C SER A 53 -1.86 -7.49 -11.01
N PHE A 54 -1.39 -6.35 -10.51
CA PHE A 54 -1.01 -6.16 -9.13
C PHE A 54 -2.26 -5.95 -8.27
N PRO A 55 -2.12 -5.91 -6.92
CA PRO A 55 -3.24 -5.59 -6.05
C PRO A 55 -3.85 -4.24 -6.40
N GLN A 56 -5.13 -4.09 -6.16
CA GLN A 56 -5.84 -2.84 -6.46
C GLN A 56 -5.41 -1.71 -5.54
N LEU A 57 -5.11 -2.02 -4.29
CA LEU A 57 -4.68 -1.04 -3.30
C LEU A 57 -3.41 -1.53 -2.61
N ILE A 58 -2.48 -0.61 -2.39
CA ILE A 58 -1.30 -0.83 -1.57
C ILE A 58 -1.26 0.27 -0.52
N PHE A 59 -1.29 -0.10 0.75
CA PHE A 59 -1.06 0.81 1.86
C PHE A 59 0.37 0.62 2.33
N LEU A 60 1.17 1.66 2.21
CA LEU A 60 2.62 1.59 2.34
C LEU A 60 3.10 2.54 3.43
N ASP A 61 3.66 1.99 4.51
CA ASP A 61 4.32 2.78 5.54
C ASP A 61 5.58 3.42 4.97
N ILE A 62 5.79 4.70 5.29
CA ILE A 62 6.97 5.43 4.84
C ILE A 62 8.21 5.00 5.63
N ASN A 63 8.08 4.87 6.95
CA ASN A 63 9.23 4.68 7.85
C ASN A 63 9.40 3.21 8.20
N MET A 64 10.24 2.53 7.43
CA MET A 64 10.59 1.13 7.67
C MET A 64 12.11 0.98 7.66
N PRO A 65 12.67 0.05 8.47
CA PRO A 65 14.10 -0.19 8.45
C PRO A 65 14.54 -0.84 7.13
N PHE A 66 15.80 -0.65 6.77
CA PHE A 66 16.50 -1.21 5.60
C PHE A 66 16.03 -0.66 4.28
N MET A 67 14.72 -0.67 4.00
CA MET A 67 14.14 -0.08 2.81
C MET A 67 12.86 0.64 3.23
N ASP A 68 12.85 1.97 3.09
CA ASP A 68 11.67 2.78 3.43
C ASP A 68 10.65 2.81 2.28
N GLY A 69 9.55 3.53 2.51
CA GLY A 69 8.49 3.63 1.50
C GLY A 69 8.94 4.32 0.22
N TRP A 70 9.82 5.30 0.32
CA TRP A 70 10.33 6.00 -0.86
C TRP A 70 11.18 5.09 -1.73
N GLU A 71 12.03 4.28 -1.12
CA GLU A 71 12.85 3.30 -1.82
C GLU A 71 11.99 2.20 -2.46
N PHE A 72 10.92 1.79 -1.76
CA PHE A 72 9.94 0.87 -2.34
C PHE A 72 9.39 1.44 -3.65
N LEU A 73 9.01 2.70 -3.66
CA LEU A 73 8.42 3.34 -4.84
C LEU A 73 9.40 3.38 -6.01
N VAL A 74 10.70 3.57 -5.76
CA VAL A 74 11.72 3.51 -6.80
C VAL A 74 11.74 2.14 -7.48
N GLN A 75 11.71 1.07 -6.67
CA GLN A 75 11.69 -0.29 -7.20
C GLN A 75 10.36 -0.61 -7.89
N TYR A 76 9.26 -0.15 -7.31
CA TYR A 76 7.92 -0.34 -7.89
C TYR A 76 7.82 0.27 -9.30
N ALA A 77 8.44 1.41 -9.50
CA ALA A 77 8.41 2.10 -10.79
C ALA A 77 9.04 1.28 -11.92
N GLN A 78 9.88 0.31 -11.58
CA GLN A 78 10.57 -0.53 -12.57
C GLN A 78 9.72 -1.71 -13.05
N PHE A 79 8.62 -2.00 -12.40
CA PHE A 79 7.71 -3.05 -12.86
C PHE A 79 6.97 -2.60 -14.14
N PRO A 80 6.54 -3.55 -14.99
CA PRO A 80 5.82 -3.19 -16.21
C PRO A 80 4.57 -2.37 -15.94
N ALA A 81 4.34 -1.34 -16.74
CA ALA A 81 3.19 -0.46 -16.59
C ALA A 81 1.86 -1.21 -16.66
N SER A 82 1.80 -2.28 -17.47
CA SER A 82 0.59 -3.09 -17.60
C SER A 82 0.15 -3.72 -16.28
N PHE A 83 1.11 -4.04 -15.38
CA PHE A 83 0.78 -4.58 -14.06
C PHE A 83 0.36 -3.47 -13.09
N ARG A 84 0.95 -2.28 -13.22
CA ARG A 84 0.70 -1.15 -12.31
C ARG A 84 -0.58 -0.36 -12.62
N LEU A 85 -1.17 -0.60 -13.77
CA LEU A 85 -2.18 0.27 -14.37
C LEU A 85 -3.37 0.59 -13.45
N LYS A 86 -3.84 -0.37 -12.67
CA LYS A 86 -5.02 -0.19 -11.82
C LYS A 86 -4.69 -0.14 -10.33
N THR A 87 -3.42 -0.11 -9.98
CA THR A 87 -2.98 -0.09 -8.59
C THR A 87 -2.93 1.34 -8.06
N LYS A 88 -3.53 1.57 -6.90
CA LYS A 88 -3.44 2.85 -6.19
C LYS A 88 -2.61 2.64 -4.94
N ILE A 89 -1.58 3.46 -4.75
CA ILE A 89 -0.71 3.39 -3.58
C ILE A 89 -1.03 4.55 -2.66
N PHE A 90 -1.36 4.22 -1.42
CA PHE A 90 -1.58 5.18 -0.35
C PHE A 90 -0.41 5.10 0.63
N LEU A 91 0.28 6.21 0.84
CA LEU A 91 1.34 6.27 1.84
C LEU A 91 0.72 6.46 3.22
N LEU A 92 1.28 5.78 4.20
CA LEU A 92 0.84 5.88 5.59
C LEU A 92 1.97 6.45 6.44
N SER A 93 1.62 7.37 7.33
CA SER A 93 2.55 7.94 8.30
C SER A 93 1.85 8.18 9.62
N SER A 94 2.62 8.14 10.71
CA SER A 94 2.08 8.41 12.05
C SER A 94 1.97 9.90 12.34
N SER A 95 2.52 10.76 11.48
CA SER A 95 2.48 12.21 11.67
C SER A 95 2.43 12.96 10.35
N ILE A 96 1.94 14.20 10.40
CA ILE A 96 1.95 15.08 9.24
C ILE A 96 3.33 15.76 9.20
N ASP A 97 4.04 15.53 8.11
CA ASP A 97 5.31 16.18 7.82
C ASP A 97 5.17 16.83 6.44
N LYS A 98 5.33 18.15 6.40
CA LYS A 98 5.16 18.89 5.15
C LYS A 98 6.12 18.42 4.06
N HIS A 99 7.34 18.09 4.42
CA HIS A 99 8.34 17.60 3.46
C HIS A 99 7.86 16.29 2.82
N ASP A 100 7.33 15.37 3.63
CA ASP A 100 6.80 14.10 3.14
C ASP A 100 5.53 14.31 2.31
N LEU A 101 4.66 15.25 2.72
CA LEU A 101 3.47 15.59 1.93
C LEU A 101 3.84 16.13 0.55
N ASP A 102 4.81 17.04 0.50
CA ASP A 102 5.27 17.62 -0.77
C ASP A 102 5.89 16.54 -1.65
N ARG A 103 6.68 15.65 -1.04
CA ARG A 103 7.32 14.55 -1.75
C ARG A 103 6.30 13.56 -2.30
N ALA A 104 5.26 13.26 -1.50
CA ALA A 104 4.17 12.39 -1.93
C ALA A 104 3.41 12.99 -3.12
N SER A 105 3.09 14.30 -3.03
CA SER A 105 2.38 15.00 -4.11
C SER A 105 3.17 15.02 -5.42
N ALA A 106 4.49 15.01 -5.33
CA ALA A 106 5.37 15.02 -6.51
C ALA A 106 5.60 13.64 -7.10
N ASN A 107 5.24 12.56 -6.40
CA ASN A 107 5.50 11.20 -6.85
C ASN A 107 4.32 10.68 -7.67
N PRO A 108 4.56 10.32 -8.95
CA PRO A 108 3.46 9.89 -9.84
C PRO A 108 2.83 8.55 -9.46
N TYR A 109 3.48 7.76 -8.61
CA TYR A 109 2.96 6.45 -8.20
C TYR A 109 2.14 6.51 -6.92
N VAL A 110 2.16 7.65 -6.21
CA VAL A 110 1.40 7.84 -4.98
C VAL A 110 0.05 8.46 -5.31
N PHE A 111 -1.01 7.78 -4.87
CA PHE A 111 -2.35 8.31 -5.05
C PHE A 111 -2.69 9.32 -3.95
N ASP A 112 -2.38 9.00 -2.69
CA ASP A 112 -2.65 9.90 -1.58
C ASP A 112 -1.78 9.54 -0.37
N TYR A 113 -1.82 10.40 0.64
CA TYR A 113 -1.06 10.31 1.88
C TYR A 113 -2.05 10.30 3.04
N LEU A 114 -2.00 9.26 3.85
CA LEU A 114 -2.93 9.07 4.96
C LEU A 114 -2.20 9.01 6.29
N ILE A 115 -2.86 9.46 7.35
CA ILE A 115 -2.31 9.42 8.71
C ILE A 115 -2.78 8.13 9.39
N LYS A 116 -1.85 7.40 9.99
CA LYS A 116 -2.16 6.21 10.79
C LYS A 116 -2.78 6.59 12.12
N PRO A 117 -3.65 5.75 12.69
CA PRO A 117 -4.16 4.49 12.15
C PRO A 117 -5.26 4.73 11.10
N LEU A 118 -5.45 3.76 10.23
CA LEU A 118 -6.55 3.81 9.27
C LEU A 118 -7.89 3.76 10.03
N ASN A 119 -8.86 4.51 9.51
CA ASN A 119 -10.21 4.51 10.06
C ASN A 119 -11.23 4.35 8.94
N ASP A 120 -12.48 4.10 9.32
CA ASP A 120 -13.56 3.86 8.36
C ASP A 120 -13.83 5.07 7.49
N GLU A 121 -13.72 6.30 8.03
CA GLU A 121 -13.91 7.53 7.27
C GLU A 121 -12.90 7.64 6.13
N GLN A 122 -11.61 7.39 6.41
CA GLN A 122 -10.58 7.41 5.38
C GLN A 122 -10.85 6.35 4.30
N LEU A 123 -11.20 5.14 4.72
CA LEU A 123 -11.42 4.03 3.81
C LEU A 123 -12.64 4.25 2.93
N GLU A 124 -13.72 4.79 3.47
CA GLU A 124 -14.90 5.16 2.70
C GLU A 124 -14.56 6.27 1.70
N GLY A 125 -13.74 7.24 2.12
CA GLY A 125 -13.32 8.34 1.26
C GLY A 125 -12.53 7.92 0.04
N ILE A 126 -11.85 6.77 0.10
CA ILE A 126 -11.10 6.24 -1.05
C ILE A 126 -11.92 5.22 -1.86
N GLY A 127 -13.20 5.05 -1.54
CA GLY A 127 -14.11 4.19 -2.29
C GLY A 127 -14.12 2.74 -1.84
N LEU A 128 -13.51 2.42 -0.70
CA LEU A 128 -13.53 1.07 -0.15
C LEU A 128 -14.79 0.90 0.68
N SER A 129 -15.72 0.10 0.17
CA SER A 129 -16.99 -0.14 0.85
C SER A 129 -17.47 -1.56 0.58
N VAL A 130 -18.45 -1.97 1.35
CA VAL A 130 -19.09 -3.28 1.21
C VAL A 130 -19.80 -3.42 -0.12
#